data_846356112fe2f621efb8e1e7f3b0ab8b
#
_entry.id   846356112fe2f621efb8e1e7f3b0ab8b
#
_cell.length_a   1.000
_cell.length_b   1.000
_cell.length_c   1.000
_cell.angle_alpha   90.00
_cell.angle_beta   90.00
_cell.angle_gamma   90.00
#
_symmetry.space_group_name_H-M   'P 1'
#
loop_
_entity.id
_entity.type
_entity.pdbx_description
1 polymer ?
#
loop_
_entity_poly.entity_id
_entity_poly.type
_entity_poly.pdbx_seq_one_letter_code
_entity_poly.pdbx_strand_id
1 'polypeptide(L)'
;MTPPDGQNGRCRMYIWNTASPYRDGDLEAGIVIHELTHGMSTRLTGGPANSGCLGWGESGGMGEGWGDFLATTVRSTSNYSDYSMGAWAANLEAGIRNYIYSTVSALLSSFIRRLGLTHVSRT
;
A
#
# COMPACT_ATOMS: atom_id res chain seq x y z
N MET A 1 -0.20 -13.91 -7.69
CA MET A 1 -1.30 -14.90 -7.71
C MET A 1 -1.25 -15.75 -6.46
N THR A 2 -2.38 -15.99 -5.85
CA THR A 2 -2.54 -16.82 -4.64
C THR A 2 -3.17 -18.17 -5.03
N PRO A 3 -2.35 -19.20 -5.30
CA PRO A 3 -2.84 -20.53 -5.67
C PRO A 3 -3.47 -21.23 -4.46
N PRO A 4 -4.17 -22.37 -4.66
CA PRO A 4 -4.60 -23.23 -3.56
C PRO A 4 -3.47 -23.61 -2.60
N ASP A 5 -3.82 -24.01 -1.38
CA ASP A 5 -2.83 -24.45 -0.39
C ASP A 5 -1.99 -25.61 -0.90
N GLY A 6 -0.74 -25.63 -0.49
CA GLY A 6 0.25 -26.62 -0.95
C GLY A 6 0.90 -26.30 -2.30
N GLN A 7 0.48 -25.24 -2.98
CA GLN A 7 1.13 -24.77 -4.21
C GLN A 7 1.93 -23.50 -3.97
N ASN A 8 3.02 -23.33 -4.72
CA ASN A 8 3.85 -22.14 -4.62
C ASN A 8 3.18 -20.94 -5.27
N GLY A 9 2.98 -19.88 -4.49
CA GLY A 9 2.57 -18.56 -4.99
C GLY A 9 3.69 -17.88 -5.77
N ARG A 10 3.33 -16.86 -6.55
CA ARG A 10 4.29 -16.00 -7.23
C ARG A 10 3.95 -14.54 -6.94
N CYS A 11 4.93 -13.83 -6.41
CA CYS A 11 4.97 -12.38 -6.43
C CYS A 11 5.81 -11.95 -7.64
N ARG A 12 5.34 -10.97 -8.41
CA ARG A 12 6.07 -10.44 -9.57
C ARG A 12 6.28 -8.96 -9.35
N MET A 13 7.52 -8.57 -9.42
CA MET A 13 7.91 -7.15 -9.44
C MET A 13 8.33 -6.77 -10.86
N TYR A 14 8.28 -5.49 -11.13
CA TYR A 14 8.63 -4.96 -12.44
C TYR A 14 9.62 -3.80 -12.29
N ILE A 15 10.41 -3.59 -13.32
CA ILE A 15 11.26 -2.41 -13.40
C ILE A 15 10.38 -1.18 -13.60
N TRP A 16 10.57 -0.19 -12.75
CA TRP A 16 9.94 1.12 -12.87
C TRP A 16 10.63 1.91 -13.96
N ASN A 17 10.04 1.89 -15.15
CA ASN A 17 10.53 2.59 -16.33
C ASN A 17 9.81 3.93 -16.59
N THR A 18 8.94 4.33 -15.68
CA THR A 18 8.21 5.61 -15.71
C THR A 18 9.00 6.76 -15.08
N ALA A 19 10.10 6.44 -14.42
CA ALA A 19 11.01 7.40 -13.78
C ALA A 19 12.44 7.19 -14.27
N SER A 20 13.28 8.19 -14.11
CA SER A 20 14.72 8.10 -14.40
C SER A 20 15.51 8.34 -13.11
N PRO A 21 16.49 7.48 -12.78
CA PRO A 21 16.88 6.25 -13.49
C PRO A 21 15.82 5.15 -13.33
N TYR A 22 15.82 4.16 -14.23
CA TYR A 22 15.01 2.97 -14.06
C TYR A 22 15.46 2.20 -12.83
N ARG A 23 14.49 1.73 -12.04
CA ARG A 23 14.74 1.03 -10.77
C ARG A 23 13.90 -0.24 -10.69
N ASP A 24 14.50 -1.28 -10.13
CA ASP A 24 13.81 -2.53 -9.91
C ASP A 24 12.93 -2.43 -8.64
N GLY A 25 11.64 -2.74 -8.78
CA GLY A 25 10.70 -2.75 -7.65
C GLY A 25 11.06 -3.75 -6.56
N ASP A 26 11.79 -4.82 -6.88
CA ASP A 26 12.30 -5.79 -5.90
C ASP A 26 13.26 -5.17 -4.87
N LEU A 27 13.88 -4.05 -5.21
CA LEU A 27 14.81 -3.35 -4.32
C LEU A 27 14.12 -2.31 -3.42
N GLU A 28 12.81 -2.12 -3.55
CA GLU A 28 12.00 -1.26 -2.68
C GLU A 28 11.22 -2.10 -1.68
N ALA A 29 11.72 -2.23 -0.45
CA ALA A 29 11.12 -3.08 0.57
C ALA A 29 9.64 -2.75 0.85
N GLY A 30 9.23 -1.49 0.74
CA GLY A 30 7.83 -1.09 0.89
C GLY A 30 6.95 -1.73 -0.16
N ILE A 31 7.36 -1.72 -1.43
CA ILE A 31 6.63 -2.36 -2.52
C ILE A 31 6.58 -3.87 -2.33
N VAL A 32 7.71 -4.50 -1.99
CA VAL A 32 7.76 -5.96 -1.76
C VAL A 32 6.79 -6.39 -0.66
N ILE A 33 6.78 -5.70 0.48
CA ILE A 33 5.88 -6.01 1.60
C ILE A 33 4.42 -5.76 1.20
N HIS A 34 4.14 -4.68 0.47
CA HIS A 34 2.81 -4.37 -0.04
C HIS A 34 2.26 -5.51 -0.91
N GLU A 35 3.01 -5.95 -1.90
CA GLU A 35 2.60 -7.02 -2.80
C GLU A 35 2.44 -8.39 -2.10
N LEU A 36 3.31 -8.70 -1.15
CA LEU A 36 3.15 -9.90 -0.31
C LEU A 36 1.89 -9.80 0.56
N THR A 37 1.53 -8.62 1.01
CA THR A 37 0.31 -8.38 1.79
C THR A 37 -0.95 -8.62 0.97
N HIS A 38 -0.96 -8.33 -0.33
CA HIS A 38 -2.06 -8.73 -1.21
C HIS A 38 -2.26 -10.25 -1.21
N GLY A 39 -1.18 -11.01 -1.26
CA GLY A 39 -1.25 -12.47 -1.14
C GLY A 39 -1.93 -12.92 0.14
N MET A 40 -1.56 -12.34 1.25
CA MET A 40 -2.11 -12.65 2.57
C MET A 40 -3.57 -12.20 2.70
N SER A 41 -3.89 -10.94 2.40
CA SER A 41 -5.22 -10.37 2.56
C SER A 41 -6.25 -11.04 1.65
N THR A 42 -5.88 -11.41 0.43
CA THR A 42 -6.72 -12.18 -0.49
C THR A 42 -7.08 -13.54 0.09
N ARG A 43 -6.08 -14.25 0.64
CA ARG A 43 -6.30 -15.58 1.24
C ARG A 43 -7.24 -15.51 2.46
N LEU A 44 -7.12 -14.46 3.26
CA LEU A 44 -7.93 -14.26 4.46
C LEU A 44 -9.35 -13.75 4.16
N THR A 45 -9.58 -13.16 2.99
CA THR A 45 -10.86 -12.53 2.65
C THR A 45 -11.75 -13.39 1.77
N GLY A 46 -11.21 -14.08 0.80
CA GLY A 46 -12.00 -14.90 -0.13
C GLY A 46 -11.44 -16.30 -0.35
N GLY A 47 -10.35 -16.60 0.32
CA GLY A 47 -9.60 -17.84 0.17
C GLY A 47 -8.57 -17.77 -0.96
N PRO A 48 -7.72 -18.80 -1.05
CA PRO A 48 -6.52 -18.72 -1.87
C PRO A 48 -6.78 -18.54 -3.36
N ALA A 49 -7.88 -19.06 -3.88
CA ALA A 49 -8.20 -19.04 -5.31
C ALA A 49 -9.12 -17.89 -5.74
N ASN A 50 -9.62 -17.09 -4.79
CA ASN A 50 -10.56 -15.99 -5.07
C ASN A 50 -9.94 -14.63 -4.78
N SER A 51 -9.26 -14.07 -5.77
CA SER A 51 -8.66 -12.74 -5.69
C SER A 51 -9.64 -11.58 -5.98
N GLY A 52 -10.88 -11.90 -6.35
CA GLY A 52 -11.87 -10.88 -6.75
C GLY A 52 -12.45 -10.10 -5.59
N CYS A 53 -12.44 -10.63 -4.35
CA CYS A 53 -13.04 -9.99 -3.18
C CYS A 53 -12.42 -8.63 -2.84
N LEU A 54 -11.13 -8.43 -3.09
CA LEU A 54 -10.40 -7.19 -2.86
C LEU A 54 -9.88 -6.58 -4.17
N GLY A 55 -10.57 -6.82 -5.29
CA GLY A 55 -10.07 -6.44 -6.61
C GLY A 55 -10.52 -5.07 -7.12
N TRP A 56 -11.68 -4.57 -6.68
CA TRP A 56 -12.30 -3.40 -7.30
C TRP A 56 -13.09 -2.54 -6.33
N GLY A 57 -13.27 -1.25 -6.68
CA GLY A 57 -14.06 -0.31 -5.90
C GLY A 57 -13.53 -0.13 -4.47
N GLU A 58 -14.43 -0.01 -3.50
CA GLU A 58 -14.06 0.19 -2.09
C GLU A 58 -13.27 -0.98 -1.51
N SER A 59 -13.64 -2.22 -1.88
CA SER A 59 -12.91 -3.41 -1.44
C SER A 59 -11.49 -3.47 -2.03
N GLY A 60 -11.31 -3.01 -3.26
CA GLY A 60 -9.98 -2.83 -3.87
C GLY A 60 -9.16 -1.79 -3.12
N GLY A 61 -9.77 -0.65 -2.79
CA GLY A 61 -9.14 0.38 -1.95
C GLY A 61 -8.74 -0.15 -0.57
N MET A 62 -9.56 -1.03 0.02
CA MET A 62 -9.23 -1.71 1.26
C MET A 62 -8.01 -2.64 1.09
N GLY A 63 -7.95 -3.39 -0.01
CA GLY A 63 -6.82 -4.26 -0.33
C GLY A 63 -5.51 -3.49 -0.46
N GLU A 64 -5.53 -2.36 -1.18
CA GLU A 64 -4.38 -1.46 -1.30
C GLU A 64 -3.98 -0.87 0.07
N GLY A 65 -4.97 -0.43 0.85
CA GLY A 65 -4.73 0.13 2.18
C GLY A 65 -4.07 -0.85 3.14
N TRP A 66 -4.45 -2.13 3.10
CA TRP A 66 -3.79 -3.18 3.89
C TRP A 66 -2.34 -3.39 3.47
N GLY A 67 -2.05 -3.34 2.17
CA GLY A 67 -0.69 -3.42 1.63
C GLY A 67 0.20 -2.32 2.20
N ASP A 68 -0.24 -1.07 2.08
CA ASP A 68 0.49 0.09 2.57
C ASP A 68 0.60 0.11 4.11
N PHE A 69 -0.48 -0.27 4.81
CA PHE A 69 -0.48 -0.34 6.28
C PHE A 69 0.57 -1.32 6.79
N LEU A 70 0.62 -2.53 6.25
CA LEU A 70 1.60 -3.53 6.70
C LEU A 70 3.02 -3.12 6.33
N ALA A 71 3.23 -2.58 5.12
CA ALA A 71 4.53 -2.08 4.69
C ALA A 71 5.04 -0.97 5.62
N THR A 72 4.19 -0.02 5.98
CA THR A 72 4.51 1.07 6.91
C THR A 72 4.81 0.52 8.30
N THR A 73 3.96 -0.39 8.81
CA THR A 73 4.10 -0.98 10.15
C THR A 73 5.40 -1.75 10.30
N VAL A 74 5.72 -2.63 9.35
CA VAL A 74 6.94 -3.46 9.40
C VAL A 74 8.21 -2.61 9.33
N ARG A 75 8.15 -1.50 8.62
CA ARG A 75 9.29 -0.58 8.46
C ARG A 75 9.38 0.48 9.56
N SER A 76 8.35 0.64 10.37
CA SER A 76 8.35 1.59 11.48
C SER A 76 9.28 1.15 12.60
N THR A 77 9.92 2.13 13.23
CA THR A 77 10.75 1.95 14.42
C THR A 77 10.12 2.71 15.60
N SER A 78 10.73 2.64 16.79
CA SER A 78 10.31 3.43 17.96
C SER A 78 10.31 4.94 17.69
N ASN A 79 11.12 5.39 16.74
CA ASN A 79 11.12 6.77 16.25
C ASN A 79 10.32 6.79 14.94
N TYR A 80 9.01 7.00 15.05
CA TYR A 80 8.15 7.11 13.88
C TYR A 80 8.56 8.32 13.04
N SER A 81 8.64 8.11 11.74
CA SER A 81 8.80 9.18 10.74
C SER A 81 7.74 9.06 9.67
N ASP A 82 7.44 10.16 9.00
CA ASP A 82 6.57 10.14 7.83
C ASP A 82 7.09 9.17 6.78
N TYR A 83 6.17 8.51 6.09
CA TYR A 83 6.51 7.45 5.16
C TYR A 83 5.93 7.71 3.77
N SER A 84 6.83 7.76 2.77
CA SER A 84 6.48 7.89 1.37
C SER A 84 6.55 6.52 0.70
N MET A 85 5.39 5.94 0.37
CA MET A 85 5.32 4.64 -0.29
C MET A 85 5.97 4.69 -1.67
N GLY A 86 6.89 3.75 -1.97
CA GLY A 86 7.51 3.60 -3.28
C GLY A 86 8.38 4.78 -3.73
N ALA A 87 8.82 5.63 -2.80
CA ALA A 87 9.57 6.85 -3.11
C ALA A 87 10.87 6.57 -3.88
N TRP A 88 11.60 5.54 -3.45
CA TRP A 88 12.85 5.20 -4.11
C TRP A 88 12.60 4.63 -5.51
N ALA A 89 11.69 3.67 -5.67
CA ALA A 89 11.43 3.05 -6.98
C ALA A 89 10.92 4.07 -8.01
N ALA A 90 10.02 4.97 -7.60
CA ALA A 90 9.45 5.99 -8.46
C ALA A 90 10.36 7.22 -8.65
N ASN A 91 11.47 7.32 -7.91
CA ASN A 91 12.31 8.52 -7.84
C ASN A 91 11.52 9.80 -7.53
N LEU A 92 10.58 9.70 -6.58
CA LEU A 92 9.71 10.78 -6.14
C LEU A 92 9.75 10.88 -4.61
N GLU A 93 10.11 12.02 -4.06
CA GLU A 93 10.19 12.23 -2.62
C GLU A 93 8.86 11.96 -1.90
N ALA A 94 7.75 12.38 -2.49
CA ALA A 94 6.41 12.15 -1.96
C ALA A 94 5.91 10.70 -2.16
N GLY A 95 6.64 9.87 -2.93
CA GLY A 95 6.23 8.51 -3.27
C GLY A 95 5.13 8.44 -4.34
N ILE A 96 4.50 7.28 -4.45
CA ILE A 96 3.51 6.95 -5.48
C ILE A 96 2.07 7.19 -5.03
N ARG A 97 1.85 7.64 -3.81
CA ARG A 97 0.52 7.99 -3.30
C ARG A 97 0.31 9.51 -3.37
N ASN A 98 -0.94 9.93 -3.36
CA ASN A 98 -1.29 11.35 -3.38
C ASN A 98 -0.81 12.10 -2.13
N TYR A 99 -0.59 11.37 -1.04
CA TYR A 99 -0.13 11.90 0.25
C TYR A 99 0.83 10.91 0.89
N ILE A 100 1.78 11.45 1.66
CA ILE A 100 2.65 10.63 2.52
C ILE A 100 1.85 10.15 3.74
N TYR A 101 2.21 9.00 4.27
CA TYR A 101 1.67 8.50 5.54
C TYR A 101 2.33 9.25 6.69
N SER A 102 1.52 9.95 7.47
CA SER A 102 1.99 10.83 8.54
C SER A 102 1.04 10.78 9.74
N THR A 103 1.59 10.98 10.93
CA THR A 103 0.81 11.18 12.17
C THR A 103 0.41 12.64 12.36
N VAL A 104 0.83 13.56 11.52
CA VAL A 104 0.48 14.97 11.61
C VAL A 104 -0.99 15.18 11.22
N SER A 105 -1.83 15.51 12.20
CA SER A 105 -3.28 15.67 12.03
C SER A 105 -3.68 16.71 10.98
N ALA A 106 -2.84 17.71 10.72
CA ALA A 106 -3.08 18.73 9.70
C ALA A 106 -3.11 18.13 8.27
N LEU A 107 -2.26 17.12 7.97
CA LEU A 107 -2.26 16.43 6.70
C LEU A 107 -3.52 15.57 6.54
N LEU A 108 -3.93 14.87 7.59
CA LEU A 108 -5.16 14.08 7.61
C LEU A 108 -6.40 14.98 7.41
N SER A 109 -6.45 16.14 8.07
CA SER A 109 -7.53 17.11 7.94
C SER A 109 -7.63 17.68 6.52
N SER A 110 -6.50 17.94 5.85
CA SER A 110 -6.48 18.41 4.47
C SER A 110 -6.97 17.35 3.50
N PHE A 111 -6.66 16.08 3.75
CA PHE A 111 -7.14 14.94 2.99
C PHE A 111 -8.66 14.77 3.12
N ILE A 112 -9.19 14.78 4.34
CA ILE A 112 -10.63 14.65 4.64
C ILE A 112 -11.41 15.79 3.97
N ARG A 113 -10.92 17.02 4.00
CA ARG A 113 -11.54 18.17 3.33
C ARG A 113 -11.60 18.00 1.80
N ARG A 114 -10.55 17.47 1.17
CA ARG A 114 -10.53 17.23 -0.28
C ARG A 114 -11.47 16.11 -0.72
N LEU A 115 -11.76 15.15 0.15
CA LEU A 115 -12.77 14.11 -0.10
C LEU A 115 -14.21 14.62 0.10
N GLY A 116 -14.41 15.87 0.48
CA GLY A 116 -15.75 16.42 0.76
C GLY A 116 -16.39 15.84 2.04
N LEU A 117 -15.64 15.10 2.83
CA LEU A 117 -16.08 14.54 4.09
C LEU A 117 -15.98 15.62 5.16
N THR A 118 -17.09 16.32 5.44
CA THR A 118 -17.17 17.26 6.54
C THR A 118 -17.08 16.53 7.87
N HIS A 119 -16.24 17.03 8.76
CA HIS A 119 -16.10 16.56 10.13
C HIS A 119 -17.48 16.59 10.81
N VAL A 120 -18.04 15.42 11.11
CA VAL A 120 -19.15 15.34 12.06
C VAL A 120 -18.56 15.54 13.44
N SER A 121 -18.69 16.76 13.97
CA SER A 121 -18.39 17.07 15.35
C SER A 121 -19.28 16.21 16.25
N ARG A 122 -18.69 15.29 17.00
CA ARG A 122 -19.40 14.67 18.13
C ARG A 122 -19.36 15.68 19.28
N THR A 123 -20.50 16.29 19.54
CA THR A 123 -20.82 16.93 20.83
C THR A 123 -21.00 15.87 21.90
#